data_41c38a508f025afe04e3c083f5c55951
#
_entry.id   41c38a508f025afe04e3c083f5c55951
#
_cell.length_a   1.000
_cell.length_b   1.000
_cell.length_c   1.000
_cell.angle_alpha   90.00
_cell.angle_beta   90.00
_cell.angle_gamma   90.00
#
_symmetry.space_group_name_H-M   'P 1'
#
loop_
_entity.id
_entity.type
_entity.pdbx_description
1 polymer ?
#
loop_
_entity_poly.entity_id
_entity_poly.type
_entity_poly.pdbx_seq_one_letter_code
_entity_poly.pdbx_strand_id
1 'polypeptide(L)'
;MSPARTSSAARHPPDFPLLLLSPVFPCGPKSREWEYFDGKCYYFSLTRMSWYKAKAQCEEMRSQLAVINSYAKQNFVMFRTRNERFWIGLTDQNSEGEWEWIDGTDYKSTFTFWKEGEPNNSENREDCAHVWFSGEWNDVYCTYECYYICEKPPPN
;
A
#
# COMPACT_ATOMS: atom_id res chain seq x y z
N MET A 1 6.44 24.71 -32.07
CA MET A 1 6.79 24.22 -31.24
C MET A 1 6.64 23.67 -31.29
N SER A 2 6.61 24.04 -31.54
CA SER A 2 7.10 23.51 -30.81
C SER A 2 7.01 23.04 -30.96
N PRO A 3 6.95 23.30 -30.89
CA PRO A 3 7.43 22.68 -30.33
C PRO A 3 7.47 22.15 -30.34
N ALA A 4 7.89 22.57 -30.18
CA ALA A 4 8.31 21.96 -29.33
C ALA A 4 8.23 21.62 -29.34
N ARG A 5 8.05 21.71 -29.32
CA ARG A 5 8.61 21.31 -28.68
C ARG A 5 8.63 21.02 -28.55
N THR A 6 9.02 21.35 -29.07
CA THR A 6 9.46 20.95 -28.38
C THR A 6 9.40 20.79 -28.38
N SER A 7 9.76 21.22 -28.35
CA SER A 7 10.11 20.91 -27.59
C SER A 7 10.08 20.81 -27.59
N SER A 8 10.47 21.19 -27.54
CA SER A 8 10.84 20.91 -26.74
C SER A 8 11.02 20.79 -26.70
N ALA A 9 11.48 21.29 -26.72
CA ALA A 9 11.95 21.05 -25.94
C ALA A 9 12.29 21.02 -25.89
N ALA A 10 12.70 21.40 -25.86
CA ALA A 10 13.11 21.22 -25.12
C ALA A 10 13.43 21.31 -25.08
N ARG A 11 13.92 21.65 -24.93
CA ARG A 11 14.43 21.55 -24.36
C ARG A 11 14.78 21.61 -23.90
N HIS A 12 15.27 21.78 -23.41
CA HIS A 12 15.90 21.74 -22.58
C HIS A 12 16.62 21.48 -22.39
N PRO A 13 16.62 21.61 -21.77
CA PRO A 13 17.76 21.28 -21.51
C PRO A 13 18.29 20.51 -20.93
N PRO A 14 18.90 20.51 -20.60
CA PRO A 14 19.32 19.29 -20.19
C PRO A 14 19.67 19.15 -18.81
N ASP A 15 19.10 19.62 -18.00
CA ASP A 15 19.23 19.34 -16.60
C ASP A 15 18.68 18.01 -16.30
N PHE A 16 19.33 16.99 -16.79
CA PHE A 16 18.85 15.66 -16.67
C PHE A 16 18.72 15.13 -15.28
N PRO A 17 19.61 15.49 -14.33
CA PRO A 17 19.36 15.02 -12.97
C PRO A 17 18.01 15.45 -12.46
N LEU A 18 17.57 16.62 -12.82
CA LEU A 18 16.25 17.06 -12.44
C LEU A 18 15.17 16.25 -13.15
N LEU A 19 15.45 15.88 -14.38
CA LEU A 19 14.50 15.06 -15.10
C LEU A 19 14.37 13.70 -14.49
N LEU A 20 15.45 13.15 -13.98
CA LEU A 20 15.39 11.86 -13.30
C LEU A 20 14.57 11.93 -12.03
N LEU A 21 14.52 13.10 -11.42
CA LEU A 21 13.70 13.32 -10.24
C LEU A 21 12.31 13.73 -10.61
N SER A 22 12.00 13.74 -11.89
CA SER A 22 10.71 14.17 -12.39
C SER A 22 9.63 13.14 -12.08
N PRO A 23 8.36 13.50 -12.29
CA PRO A 23 7.26 12.58 -12.06
C PRO A 23 7.28 11.32 -12.93
N VAL A 24 8.16 11.26 -13.95
CA VAL A 24 8.22 10.08 -14.79
C VAL A 24 8.64 8.85 -14.00
N PHE A 25 9.56 9.00 -13.06
CA PHE A 25 10.01 7.88 -12.25
C PHE A 25 10.04 8.26 -10.78
N PRO A 26 8.88 8.62 -10.22
CA PRO A 26 8.89 9.05 -8.82
C PRO A 26 9.32 7.97 -7.85
N CYS A 27 9.17 6.71 -8.21
CA CYS A 27 9.59 5.60 -7.34
C CYS A 27 10.94 5.03 -7.73
N GLY A 28 11.66 5.72 -8.64
CA GLY A 28 12.98 5.31 -9.08
C GLY A 28 12.92 4.63 -10.42
N PRO A 29 13.97 4.80 -11.24
CA PRO A 29 13.97 4.27 -12.61
C PRO A 29 13.94 2.75 -12.68
N LYS A 30 14.27 2.06 -11.60
CA LYS A 30 14.26 0.60 -11.57
C LYS A 30 13.09 0.03 -10.81
N SER A 31 12.12 0.87 -10.47
CA SER A 31 10.96 0.43 -9.67
C SER A 31 9.70 0.44 -10.50
N ARG A 32 9.72 -0.27 -11.62
CA ARG A 32 8.58 -0.29 -12.54
C ARG A 32 7.32 -0.89 -11.93
N GLU A 33 7.49 -1.81 -10.99
CA GLU A 33 6.35 -2.46 -10.36
C GLU A 33 5.76 -1.63 -9.25
N TRP A 34 6.38 -0.52 -8.91
CA TRP A 34 5.92 0.36 -7.85
C TRP A 34 5.13 1.51 -8.43
N GLU A 35 4.00 1.78 -7.84
CA GLU A 35 3.09 2.82 -8.30
C GLU A 35 3.10 3.97 -7.32
N TYR A 36 3.27 5.18 -7.84
CA TYR A 36 3.31 6.37 -6.98
C TYR A 36 1.89 6.88 -6.73
N PHE A 37 1.58 7.15 -5.47
CA PHE A 37 0.32 7.77 -5.12
C PHE A 37 0.49 8.58 -3.83
N ASP A 38 0.11 9.86 -3.91
CA ASP A 38 0.03 10.73 -2.74
C ASP A 38 1.27 10.67 -1.83
N GLY A 39 2.44 10.78 -2.45
CA GLY A 39 3.69 10.87 -1.72
C GLY A 39 4.31 9.56 -1.32
N LYS A 40 3.76 8.45 -1.75
CA LYS A 40 4.29 7.14 -1.41
C LYS A 40 4.33 6.26 -2.64
N CYS A 41 5.09 5.18 -2.55
CA CYS A 41 5.20 4.19 -3.61
C CYS A 41 4.59 2.87 -3.13
N TYR A 42 3.79 2.25 -3.97
CA TYR A 42 3.04 1.05 -3.62
C TYR A 42 3.34 -0.10 -4.54
N TYR A 43 3.46 -1.29 -3.96
CA TYR A 43 3.66 -2.52 -4.70
C TYR A 43 2.49 -3.45 -4.39
N PHE A 44 1.82 -3.92 -5.44
CA PHE A 44 0.70 -4.86 -5.32
C PHE A 44 1.23 -6.21 -5.79
N SER A 45 1.29 -7.18 -4.89
CA SER A 45 1.95 -8.44 -5.19
C SER A 45 1.18 -9.27 -6.20
N LEU A 46 1.89 -10.19 -6.84
CA LEU A 46 1.30 -11.14 -7.77
C LEU A 46 1.24 -12.53 -7.18
N THR A 47 1.73 -12.69 -5.96
CA THR A 47 1.73 -13.98 -5.26
C THR A 47 1.03 -13.81 -3.93
N ARG A 48 0.50 -14.91 -3.40
CA ARG A 48 -0.19 -14.92 -2.11
C ARG A 48 0.70 -15.52 -1.06
N MET A 49 0.56 -15.04 0.17
CA MET A 49 1.30 -15.60 1.29
C MET A 49 0.60 -15.20 2.58
N SER A 50 1.04 -15.77 3.71
CA SER A 50 0.49 -15.42 5.01
C SER A 50 0.85 -13.98 5.34
N TRP A 51 0.14 -13.40 6.31
CA TRP A 51 0.43 -12.03 6.73
C TRP A 51 1.87 -11.89 7.21
N TYR A 52 2.35 -12.89 7.95
CA TYR A 52 3.71 -12.87 8.48
C TYR A 52 4.76 -12.85 7.36
N LYS A 53 4.55 -13.70 6.36
CA LYS A 53 5.49 -13.76 5.24
C LYS A 53 5.40 -12.51 4.39
N ALA A 54 4.18 -11.98 4.22
CA ALA A 54 4.00 -10.76 3.46
C ALA A 54 4.71 -9.59 4.14
N LYS A 55 4.58 -9.50 5.47
CA LYS A 55 5.26 -8.45 6.23
C LYS A 55 6.77 -8.55 6.01
N ALA A 56 7.31 -9.77 6.13
CA ALA A 56 8.74 -9.98 5.94
C ALA A 56 9.17 -9.66 4.52
N GLN A 57 8.34 -10.00 3.54
CA GLN A 57 8.66 -9.72 2.14
C GLN A 57 8.71 -8.22 1.87
N CYS A 58 7.76 -7.46 2.42
CA CYS A 58 7.80 -6.02 2.28
C CYS A 58 9.07 -5.45 2.90
N GLU A 59 9.44 -5.97 4.09
CA GLU A 59 10.65 -5.50 4.76
C GLU A 59 11.89 -5.81 3.94
N GLU A 60 11.91 -6.96 3.30
CA GLU A 60 13.03 -7.32 2.43
C GLU A 60 13.14 -6.37 1.25
N MET A 61 12.02 -5.81 0.81
CA MET A 61 11.99 -4.83 -0.26
C MET A 61 12.14 -3.40 0.28
N ARG A 62 12.58 -3.27 1.54
CA ARG A 62 12.79 -1.98 2.19
C ARG A 62 11.51 -1.16 2.25
N SER A 63 10.43 -1.84 2.54
CA SER A 63 9.11 -1.23 2.60
C SER A 63 8.36 -1.84 3.76
N GLN A 64 7.08 -1.56 3.86
CA GLN A 64 6.23 -2.12 4.91
C GLN A 64 4.88 -2.45 4.30
N LEU A 65 4.10 -3.28 4.98
CA LEU A 65 2.72 -3.49 4.57
C LEU A 65 2.01 -2.14 4.64
N ALA A 66 1.10 -1.91 3.71
CA ALA A 66 0.49 -0.60 3.52
C ALA A 66 -0.33 -0.15 4.72
N VAL A 67 -0.24 1.14 5.02
CA VAL A 67 -1.03 1.79 6.05
C VAL A 67 -2.03 2.68 5.34
N ILE A 68 -3.32 2.36 5.49
CA ILE A 68 -4.37 3.11 4.78
C ILE A 68 -4.99 4.09 5.76
N ASN A 69 -4.47 5.30 5.76
CA ASN A 69 -4.85 6.30 6.74
C ASN A 69 -5.64 7.47 6.16
N SER A 70 -6.18 7.31 4.97
CA SER A 70 -7.01 8.35 4.38
C SER A 70 -7.97 7.74 3.36
N TYR A 71 -9.03 8.47 3.09
CA TYR A 71 -10.02 8.03 2.12
C TYR A 71 -9.42 7.99 0.71
N ALA A 72 -8.50 8.91 0.42
CA ALA A 72 -7.85 8.95 -0.89
C ALA A 72 -7.04 7.67 -1.11
N LYS A 73 -6.29 7.23 -0.09
CA LYS A 73 -5.55 5.97 -0.19
C LYS A 73 -6.49 4.79 -0.32
N GLN A 74 -7.59 4.83 0.42
CA GLN A 74 -8.58 3.75 0.37
C GLN A 74 -9.13 3.59 -1.06
N ASN A 75 -9.46 4.72 -1.70
CA ASN A 75 -9.97 4.68 -3.06
C ASN A 75 -8.93 4.15 -4.04
N PHE A 76 -7.69 4.59 -3.87
CA PHE A 76 -6.61 4.12 -4.71
C PHE A 76 -6.44 2.60 -4.58
N VAL A 77 -6.41 2.11 -3.35
CA VAL A 77 -6.24 0.69 -3.08
C VAL A 77 -7.41 -0.11 -3.63
N MET A 78 -8.63 0.36 -3.39
CA MET A 78 -9.83 -0.31 -3.87
C MET A 78 -9.82 -0.48 -5.38
N PHE A 79 -9.39 0.57 -6.08
CA PHE A 79 -9.35 0.56 -7.53
C PHE A 79 -8.32 -0.45 -8.05
N ARG A 80 -7.22 -0.61 -7.32
CA ARG A 80 -6.14 -1.51 -7.74
C ARG A 80 -6.36 -2.96 -7.35
N THR A 81 -7.03 -3.22 -6.23
CA THR A 81 -7.18 -4.60 -5.74
C THR A 81 -8.32 -5.36 -6.38
N ARG A 82 -9.31 -4.66 -6.90
CA ARG A 82 -10.39 -5.26 -7.71
C ARG A 82 -11.05 -6.46 -7.06
N ASN A 83 -11.46 -6.29 -5.80
CA ASN A 83 -12.20 -7.30 -5.05
C ASN A 83 -11.38 -8.54 -4.69
N GLU A 84 -10.06 -8.50 -4.88
CA GLU A 84 -9.20 -9.58 -4.41
C GLU A 84 -8.72 -9.26 -3.00
N ARG A 85 -8.31 -10.30 -2.29
CA ARG A 85 -7.84 -10.13 -0.91
C ARG A 85 -6.38 -9.71 -0.89
N PHE A 86 -6.11 -8.56 -0.29
CA PHE A 86 -4.74 -8.05 -0.16
C PHE A 86 -4.50 -7.67 1.28
N TRP A 87 -3.45 -8.22 1.88
CA TRP A 87 -3.03 -7.88 3.24
C TRP A 87 -2.65 -6.40 3.34
N ILE A 88 -3.02 -5.78 4.47
CA ILE A 88 -2.55 -4.44 4.81
C ILE A 88 -1.90 -4.51 6.18
N GLY A 89 -1.26 -3.43 6.60
CA GLY A 89 -0.45 -3.43 7.81
C GLY A 89 -1.23 -3.18 9.09
N LEU A 90 -2.32 -3.89 9.29
CA LEU A 90 -3.20 -3.68 10.43
C LEU A 90 -3.45 -5.01 11.13
N THR A 91 -3.24 -5.04 12.44
CA THR A 91 -3.36 -6.28 13.20
C THR A 91 -3.72 -5.99 14.65
N ASP A 92 -4.37 -6.95 15.32
CA ASP A 92 -4.61 -6.86 16.76
C ASP A 92 -3.94 -8.01 17.50
N GLN A 93 -2.86 -8.56 16.93
CA GLN A 93 -2.17 -9.69 17.56
C GLN A 93 -1.64 -9.40 18.95
N ASN A 94 -1.23 -8.15 19.20
CA ASN A 94 -0.61 -7.82 20.48
C ASN A 94 -1.61 -7.76 21.61
N SER A 95 -2.84 -7.39 21.31
CA SER A 95 -3.88 -7.28 22.32
C SER A 95 -5.22 -7.38 21.62
N GLU A 96 -5.98 -8.41 21.95
CA GLU A 96 -7.24 -8.70 21.30
C GLU A 96 -8.17 -7.49 21.29
N GLY A 97 -8.67 -7.14 20.11
CA GLY A 97 -9.56 -6.00 19.95
C GLY A 97 -8.86 -4.66 19.86
N GLU A 98 -7.55 -4.63 20.09
CA GLU A 98 -6.77 -3.40 20.00
C GLU A 98 -5.99 -3.39 18.70
N TRP A 99 -6.60 -2.87 17.66
CA TRP A 99 -6.00 -2.85 16.33
C TRP A 99 -4.87 -1.83 16.26
N GLU A 100 -3.81 -2.19 15.57
CA GLU A 100 -2.62 -1.36 15.46
C GLU A 100 -2.09 -1.37 14.04
N TRP A 101 -1.72 -0.19 13.57
CA TRP A 101 -0.97 -0.09 12.32
C TRP A 101 0.48 -0.41 12.61
N ILE A 102 1.13 -1.13 11.69
CA ILE A 102 2.51 -1.61 11.94
C ILE A 102 3.53 -0.49 12.07
N ASP A 103 3.23 0.70 11.59
CA ASP A 103 4.17 1.82 11.68
C ASP A 103 3.91 2.72 12.88
N GLY A 104 2.96 2.34 13.74
CA GLY A 104 2.65 3.14 14.91
C GLY A 104 1.64 4.25 14.69
N THR A 105 1.12 4.38 13.47
CA THR A 105 0.04 5.34 13.21
C THR A 105 -1.09 5.07 14.20
N ASP A 106 -1.63 6.12 14.80
CA ASP A 106 -2.65 5.99 15.81
C ASP A 106 -3.96 5.53 15.20
N TYR A 107 -4.30 4.26 15.44
CA TYR A 107 -5.50 3.66 14.86
C TYR A 107 -6.77 4.37 15.31
N LYS A 108 -6.84 4.79 16.58
CA LYS A 108 -8.08 5.32 17.12
C LYS A 108 -8.47 6.67 16.54
N SER A 109 -7.51 7.43 16.07
CA SER A 109 -7.79 8.76 15.53
C SER A 109 -7.71 8.79 14.02
N THR A 110 -7.47 7.65 13.35
CA THR A 110 -7.35 7.63 11.92
C THR A 110 -8.57 7.00 11.27
N PHE A 111 -8.58 7.12 9.97
CA PHE A 111 -9.59 6.58 9.08
C PHE A 111 -9.70 5.05 9.21
N THR A 112 -10.91 4.52 9.16
CA THR A 112 -11.14 3.08 9.06
C THR A 112 -12.17 2.83 7.97
N PHE A 113 -12.12 1.62 7.42
CA PHE A 113 -13.03 1.25 6.34
C PHE A 113 -13.46 -0.21 6.46
N TRP A 114 -13.80 -0.61 7.68
CA TRP A 114 -14.24 -1.98 7.93
C TRP A 114 -15.56 -2.25 7.24
N LYS A 115 -15.71 -3.47 6.73
CA LYS A 115 -16.99 -3.94 6.26
C LYS A 115 -17.94 -3.98 7.45
N GLU A 116 -19.21 -3.73 7.19
CA GLU A 116 -20.20 -3.74 8.26
C GLU A 116 -20.16 -5.06 9.01
N GLY A 117 -20.12 -5.00 10.34
CA GLY A 117 -20.02 -6.19 11.16
C GLY A 117 -18.59 -6.63 11.44
N GLU A 118 -17.60 -6.01 10.78
CA GLU A 118 -16.22 -6.35 10.99
C GLU A 118 -15.53 -5.27 11.81
N PRO A 119 -14.47 -5.57 12.53
CA PRO A 119 -13.85 -6.89 12.64
C PRO A 119 -14.68 -7.80 13.55
N ASN A 120 -14.88 -9.06 13.15
CA ASN A 120 -15.69 -9.96 13.94
C ASN A 120 -14.86 -10.94 14.77
N ASN A 121 -13.58 -11.11 14.41
CA ASN A 121 -12.65 -11.93 15.17
C ASN A 121 -13.22 -13.30 15.52
N SER A 122 -13.77 -13.97 14.56
CA SER A 122 -14.38 -15.27 14.76
C SER A 122 -13.45 -16.19 15.53
N GLU A 123 -13.92 -16.74 16.67
CA GLU A 123 -13.15 -17.65 17.50
C GLU A 123 -11.83 -17.06 18.01
N ASN A 124 -11.75 -15.73 18.12
CA ASN A 124 -10.57 -15.05 18.64
C ASN A 124 -9.29 -15.38 17.86
N ARG A 125 -9.40 -15.57 16.55
CA ARG A 125 -8.25 -15.94 15.74
C ARG A 125 -8.05 -15.08 14.52
N GLU A 126 -8.96 -14.14 14.29
CA GLU A 126 -8.86 -13.30 13.11
C GLU A 126 -8.16 -12.00 13.48
N ASP A 127 -6.85 -12.04 13.48
CA ASP A 127 -6.00 -10.98 13.99
C ASP A 127 -5.31 -10.12 12.95
N CYS A 128 -5.54 -10.39 11.67
CA CYS A 128 -4.88 -9.64 10.60
C CYS A 128 -5.92 -9.14 9.61
N ALA A 129 -5.71 -7.94 9.11
CA ALA A 129 -6.69 -7.29 8.24
C ALA A 129 -6.25 -7.31 6.78
N HIS A 130 -7.21 -7.47 5.90
CA HIS A 130 -6.99 -7.34 4.47
C HIS A 130 -8.11 -6.51 3.88
N VAL A 131 -7.85 -5.93 2.73
CA VAL A 131 -8.93 -5.34 1.93
C VAL A 131 -9.51 -6.47 1.10
N TRP A 132 -10.79 -6.38 0.78
CA TRP A 132 -11.44 -7.42 0.02
C TRP A 132 -12.53 -6.82 -0.86
N PHE A 133 -13.69 -7.43 -0.85
CA PHE A 133 -14.77 -7.05 -1.74
C PHE A 133 -15.13 -5.58 -1.54
N SER A 134 -15.22 -4.85 -2.64
CA SER A 134 -15.46 -3.40 -2.62
C SER A 134 -14.39 -2.63 -1.84
N GLY A 135 -13.22 -3.24 -1.65
CA GLY A 135 -12.12 -2.60 -0.94
C GLY A 135 -12.32 -2.47 0.55
N GLU A 136 -13.42 -3.02 1.08
CA GLU A 136 -13.68 -2.93 2.52
C GLU A 136 -12.74 -3.85 3.29
N TRP A 137 -12.42 -3.46 4.51
CA TRP A 137 -11.49 -4.21 5.34
C TRP A 137 -12.21 -5.35 6.04
N ASN A 138 -11.51 -6.47 6.18
CA ASN A 138 -12.03 -7.65 6.84
C ASN A 138 -10.89 -8.28 7.60
N ASP A 139 -11.19 -8.94 8.74
CA ASP A 139 -10.15 -9.62 9.49
C ASP A 139 -10.24 -11.12 9.22
N VAL A 140 -9.09 -11.78 9.26
CA VAL A 140 -9.01 -13.21 8.98
C VAL A 140 -7.76 -13.76 9.65
N TYR A 141 -7.64 -15.08 9.69
CA TYR A 141 -6.45 -15.75 10.25
C TYR A 141 -5.20 -15.21 9.58
N CYS A 142 -4.20 -14.84 10.38
CA CYS A 142 -2.95 -14.32 9.84
C CYS A 142 -2.22 -15.35 8.97
N THR A 143 -2.54 -16.62 9.10
CA THR A 143 -1.94 -17.67 8.29
C THR A 143 -2.64 -17.88 6.95
N TYR A 144 -3.78 -17.23 6.74
CA TYR A 144 -4.47 -17.29 5.46
C TYR A 144 -3.58 -16.69 4.38
N GLU A 145 -3.69 -17.16 3.15
CA GLU A 145 -2.84 -16.65 2.08
C GLU A 145 -3.57 -15.64 1.22
N CYS A 146 -3.08 -14.42 1.24
CA CYS A 146 -3.60 -13.32 0.44
C CYS A 146 -2.49 -12.69 -0.35
N TYR A 147 -2.84 -11.94 -1.39
CA TYR A 147 -1.90 -11.00 -2.00
C TYR A 147 -1.58 -9.97 -0.93
N TYR A 148 -0.66 -9.08 -1.20
CA TYR A 148 -0.29 -8.07 -0.21
C TYR A 148 0.11 -6.77 -0.88
N ILE A 149 0.05 -5.69 -0.11
CA ILE A 149 0.41 -4.36 -0.58
C ILE A 149 1.57 -3.85 0.26
N CYS A 150 2.66 -3.50 -0.38
CA CYS A 150 3.79 -2.86 0.31
C CYS A 150 3.77 -1.37 0.00
N GLU A 151 4.25 -0.58 0.94
CA GLU A 151 4.36 0.86 0.73
C GLU A 151 5.71 1.35 1.24
N LYS A 152 6.27 2.36 0.57
CA LYS A 152 7.52 2.97 0.99
C LYS A 152 7.55 4.40 0.49
N PRO A 153 8.39 5.25 1.12
CA PRO A 153 8.55 6.60 0.58
C PRO A 153 9.30 6.53 -0.75
N PRO A 154 9.15 7.53 -1.60
CA PRO A 154 9.92 7.57 -2.83
C PRO A 154 11.40 7.79 -2.50
N PRO A 155 12.31 7.38 -3.39
CA PRO A 155 13.72 7.61 -3.15
C PRO A 155 14.05 9.09 -3.20
N ASN A 156 15.09 9.48 -2.48
CA ASN A 156 15.53 10.88 -2.47
C ASN A 156 16.38 11.20 -3.69
#